data_d2e01a0ee04849363e89dcac29d4c704
#
_entry.id   d2e01a0ee04849363e89dcac29d4c704
#
_cell.length_a   1.000
_cell.length_b   1.000
_cell.length_c   1.000
_cell.angle_alpha   90.00
_cell.angle_beta   90.00
_cell.angle_gamma   90.00
#
_symmetry.space_group_name_H-M   'P 1'
#
loop_
_entity.id
_entity.type
_entity.pdbx_description
1 polymer ?
#
loop_
_entity_poly.entity_id
_entity_poly.type
_entity_poly.pdbx_seq_one_letter_code
_entity_poly.pdbx_strand_id
1 'polypeptide(L)'
;MELLDGKKIKKERIEELKKEIANLDRKPGIAVVQIGNDPASCVYVGNKEKTALNLGCYFKHVKLEENVSEEEVINKINELNCDNEIDGIIVQMPLPKHLNTSKILNSVNKDKDIDGLTDINAGLLFHNKDCFIPCTPKGILSILNYYNIDIKGKHVVIIGRSELVGRPLMALMLNNNATVTICHSYTNNLMNITKDADILIVAVGKKHLINEAFIKEGAVIIDVGINREDGKLYGDVNFDAVKDKCSYITPVPGGVGQMTVLSLYENLLKAYHRD
;
A
#
# COMPACT_ATOMS: atom_id res chain seq x y z
N MET A 1 -10.40 -17.50 -16.20
CA MET A 1 -9.86 -16.41 -15.35
C MET A 1 -10.60 -16.34 -14.01
N GLU A 2 -9.88 -16.19 -12.92
CA GLU A 2 -10.45 -15.95 -11.58
C GLU A 2 -10.17 -14.52 -11.12
N LEU A 3 -11.18 -13.89 -10.47
CA LEU A 3 -11.03 -12.53 -9.95
C LEU A 3 -10.34 -12.56 -8.57
N LEU A 4 -9.29 -11.76 -8.43
CA LEU A 4 -8.61 -11.51 -7.17
C LEU A 4 -9.36 -10.41 -6.39
N ASP A 5 -10.46 -10.79 -5.74
CA ASP A 5 -11.40 -9.87 -5.09
C ASP A 5 -10.89 -9.37 -3.73
N GLY A 6 -10.32 -8.17 -3.72
CA GLY A 6 -9.86 -7.51 -2.49
C GLY A 6 -10.97 -7.10 -1.53
N LYS A 7 -12.21 -6.89 -2.02
CA LYS A 7 -13.35 -6.59 -1.15
C LYS A 7 -13.73 -7.79 -0.29
N LYS A 8 -13.70 -8.99 -0.88
CA LYS A 8 -13.96 -10.25 -0.17
C LYS A 8 -12.94 -10.43 0.95
N ILE A 9 -11.64 -10.37 0.61
CA ILE A 9 -10.55 -10.52 1.59
C ILE A 9 -10.69 -9.50 2.71
N LYS A 10 -10.88 -8.22 2.36
CA LYS A 10 -11.04 -7.15 3.35
C LYS A 10 -12.19 -7.43 4.31
N LYS A 11 -13.35 -7.87 3.80
CA LYS A 11 -14.53 -8.14 4.62
C LYS A 11 -14.25 -9.23 5.67
N GLU A 12 -13.61 -10.32 5.27
CA GLU A 12 -13.27 -11.44 6.14
C GLU A 12 -12.24 -11.00 7.21
N ARG A 13 -11.13 -10.38 6.79
CA ARG A 13 -10.05 -9.96 7.70
C ARG A 13 -10.46 -8.84 8.66
N ILE A 14 -11.33 -7.92 8.27
CA ILE A 14 -11.85 -6.87 9.17
C ILE A 14 -12.62 -7.50 10.35
N GLU A 15 -13.40 -8.54 10.11
CA GLU A 15 -14.12 -9.22 11.20
C GLU A 15 -13.17 -10.00 12.14
N GLU A 16 -12.09 -10.55 11.61
CA GLU A 16 -11.04 -11.17 12.42
C GLU A 16 -10.30 -10.11 13.25
N LEU A 17 -9.84 -9.02 12.63
CA LEU A 17 -9.16 -7.92 13.33
C LEU A 17 -10.03 -7.32 14.45
N LYS A 18 -11.34 -7.17 14.22
CA LYS A 18 -12.25 -6.71 15.30
C LYS A 18 -12.23 -7.62 16.52
N LYS A 19 -12.24 -8.93 16.29
CA LYS A 19 -12.18 -9.90 17.40
C LYS A 19 -10.84 -9.85 18.11
N GLU A 20 -9.74 -9.74 17.36
CA GLU A 20 -8.40 -9.60 17.92
C GLU A 20 -8.31 -8.34 18.79
N ILE A 21 -8.70 -7.18 18.24
CA ILE A 21 -8.64 -5.87 18.93
C ILE A 21 -9.56 -5.85 20.17
N ALA A 22 -10.74 -6.48 20.10
CA ALA A 22 -11.66 -6.54 21.24
C ALA A 22 -11.11 -7.30 22.44
N ASN A 23 -10.12 -8.18 22.25
CA ASN A 23 -9.47 -8.97 23.29
C ASN A 23 -8.17 -8.35 23.83
N LEU A 24 -7.78 -7.16 23.35
CA LEU A 24 -6.57 -6.46 23.80
C LEU A 24 -6.83 -5.69 25.12
N ASP A 25 -5.80 -5.55 25.93
CA ASP A 25 -5.87 -4.83 27.21
C ASP A 25 -6.19 -3.34 27.05
N ARG A 26 -5.76 -2.75 25.96
CA ARG A 26 -6.11 -1.37 25.56
C ARG A 26 -6.42 -1.29 24.06
N LYS A 27 -7.04 -0.21 23.64
CA LYS A 27 -7.29 0.04 22.21
C LYS A 27 -6.00 0.43 21.50
N PRO A 28 -5.65 -0.19 20.36
CA PRO A 28 -4.56 0.31 19.53
C PRO A 28 -4.81 1.74 19.07
N GLY A 29 -3.81 2.60 19.24
CA GLY A 29 -3.89 4.02 18.92
C GLY A 29 -3.24 4.34 17.57
N ILE A 30 -3.96 5.04 16.72
CA ILE A 30 -3.46 5.54 15.44
C ILE A 30 -3.55 7.06 15.39
N ALA A 31 -2.44 7.74 15.03
CA ALA A 31 -2.42 9.16 14.75
C ALA A 31 -2.25 9.41 13.24
N VAL A 32 -3.05 10.30 12.69
CA VAL A 32 -2.92 10.77 11.31
C VAL A 32 -2.58 12.25 11.31
N VAL A 33 -1.39 12.59 10.81
CA VAL A 33 -0.94 13.97 10.63
C VAL A 33 -1.33 14.42 9.23
N GLN A 34 -2.22 15.40 9.13
CA GLN A 34 -2.68 16.01 7.89
C GLN A 34 -2.26 17.47 7.85
N ILE A 35 -1.69 17.91 6.73
CA ILE A 35 -1.27 19.29 6.51
C ILE A 35 -2.11 19.87 5.38
N GLY A 36 -2.78 21.00 5.68
CA GLY A 36 -3.69 21.65 4.74
C GLY A 36 -5.04 20.94 4.59
N ASN A 37 -5.77 21.36 3.54
CA ASN A 37 -7.17 20.97 3.29
C ASN A 37 -7.39 20.37 1.90
N ASP A 38 -6.41 19.65 1.35
CA ASP A 38 -6.62 18.96 0.08
C ASP A 38 -7.86 18.04 0.14
N PRO A 39 -8.84 18.22 -0.76
CA PRO A 39 -10.12 17.50 -0.68
C PRO A 39 -9.96 15.98 -0.73
N ALA A 40 -9.00 15.47 -1.52
CA ALA A 40 -8.75 14.04 -1.61
C ALA A 40 -8.17 13.50 -0.30
N SER A 41 -7.19 14.21 0.29
CA SER A 41 -6.62 13.88 1.60
C SER A 41 -7.68 13.86 2.71
N CYS A 42 -8.59 14.83 2.73
CA CYS A 42 -9.70 14.86 3.69
C CYS A 42 -10.59 13.61 3.59
N VAL A 43 -10.91 13.17 2.38
CA VAL A 43 -11.70 11.94 2.16
C VAL A 43 -10.94 10.71 2.63
N TYR A 44 -9.63 10.62 2.36
CA TYR A 44 -8.83 9.48 2.78
C TYR A 44 -8.67 9.40 4.30
N VAL A 45 -8.45 10.54 4.98
CA VAL A 45 -8.39 10.61 6.45
C VAL A 45 -9.72 10.21 7.06
N GLY A 46 -10.84 10.75 6.56
CA GLY A 46 -12.18 10.38 7.04
C GLY A 46 -12.51 8.88 6.86
N ASN A 47 -12.02 8.26 5.79
CA ASN A 47 -12.17 6.81 5.60
C ASN A 47 -11.30 5.99 6.58
N LYS A 48 -10.07 6.47 6.87
CA LYS A 48 -9.21 5.86 7.89
C LYS A 48 -9.87 5.97 9.28
N GLU A 49 -10.36 7.16 9.64
CA GLU A 49 -11.07 7.35 10.91
C GLU A 49 -12.25 6.40 11.07
N LYS A 50 -13.15 6.35 10.08
CA LYS A 50 -14.31 5.44 10.10
C LYS A 50 -13.88 3.98 10.27
N THR A 51 -12.81 3.58 9.61
CA THR A 51 -12.31 2.20 9.71
C THR A 51 -11.70 1.95 11.09
N ALA A 52 -10.90 2.88 11.64
CA ALA A 52 -10.34 2.79 12.98
C ALA A 52 -11.44 2.63 14.05
N LEU A 53 -12.44 3.49 14.02
CA LEU A 53 -13.57 3.43 14.96
C LEU A 53 -14.38 2.14 14.83
N ASN A 54 -14.60 1.67 13.58
CA ASN A 54 -15.28 0.39 13.33
C ASN A 54 -14.49 -0.83 13.85
N LEU A 55 -13.17 -0.73 13.90
CA LEU A 55 -12.28 -1.76 14.46
C LEU A 55 -12.14 -1.67 15.98
N GLY A 56 -12.61 -0.59 16.61
CA GLY A 56 -12.46 -0.34 18.04
C GLY A 56 -11.13 0.32 18.42
N CYS A 57 -10.37 0.84 17.45
CA CYS A 57 -9.12 1.57 17.68
C CYS A 57 -9.36 2.99 18.22
N TYR A 58 -8.37 3.54 18.93
CA TYR A 58 -8.29 4.96 19.22
C TYR A 58 -7.75 5.71 17.98
N PHE A 59 -8.40 6.80 17.58
CA PHE A 59 -8.02 7.60 16.41
C PHE A 59 -7.75 9.04 16.81
N LYS A 60 -6.55 9.53 16.49
CA LYS A 60 -6.12 10.92 16.73
C LYS A 60 -5.84 11.61 15.40
N HIS A 61 -6.69 12.57 15.03
CA HIS A 61 -6.47 13.40 13.86
C HIS A 61 -5.70 14.67 14.26
N VAL A 62 -4.48 14.81 13.76
CA VAL A 62 -3.64 16.00 13.93
C VAL A 62 -3.67 16.78 12.63
N LYS A 63 -4.44 17.85 12.62
CA LYS A 63 -4.60 18.73 11.46
C LYS A 63 -3.77 19.99 11.66
N LEU A 64 -2.87 20.26 10.71
CA LEU A 64 -1.99 21.43 10.69
C LEU A 64 -2.35 22.32 9.50
N GLU A 65 -2.08 23.61 9.64
CA GLU A 65 -2.32 24.59 8.58
C GLU A 65 -1.40 24.35 7.38
N GLU A 66 -1.84 24.74 6.19
CA GLU A 66 -1.09 24.54 4.96
C GLU A 66 0.29 25.22 4.95
N ASN A 67 0.41 26.38 5.64
CA ASN A 67 1.63 27.16 5.74
C ASN A 67 2.48 26.83 6.96
N VAL A 68 2.18 25.74 7.69
CA VAL A 68 2.96 25.29 8.84
C VAL A 68 4.43 25.09 8.50
N SER A 69 5.33 25.43 9.42
CA SER A 69 6.77 25.21 9.22
C SER A 69 7.14 23.73 9.32
N GLU A 70 8.20 23.34 8.63
CA GLU A 70 8.74 21.96 8.71
C GLU A 70 9.08 21.58 10.15
N GLU A 71 9.66 22.53 10.91
CA GLU A 71 10.05 22.31 12.31
C GLU A 71 8.81 22.01 13.18
N GLU A 72 7.71 22.76 13.03
CA GLU A 72 6.47 22.51 13.76
C GLU A 72 5.87 21.13 13.42
N VAL A 73 5.89 20.71 12.15
CA VAL A 73 5.44 19.37 11.75
C VAL A 73 6.27 18.29 12.44
N ILE A 74 7.61 18.42 12.41
CA ILE A 74 8.52 17.46 13.03
C ILE A 74 8.34 17.44 14.55
N ASN A 75 8.19 18.59 15.20
CA ASN A 75 7.92 18.65 16.64
C ASN A 75 6.62 17.94 17.00
N LYS A 76 5.57 18.12 16.19
CA LYS A 76 4.29 17.42 16.41
C LYS A 76 4.43 15.90 16.23
N ILE A 77 5.20 15.44 15.24
CA ILE A 77 5.49 14.02 15.08
C ILE A 77 6.29 13.48 16.27
N ASN A 78 7.26 14.23 16.79
CA ASN A 78 8.04 13.85 17.96
C ASN A 78 7.18 13.72 19.22
N GLU A 79 6.19 14.61 19.41
CA GLU A 79 5.19 14.45 20.50
C GLU A 79 4.44 13.11 20.36
N LEU A 80 4.00 12.76 19.13
CA LEU A 80 3.30 11.51 18.87
C LEU A 80 4.21 10.28 19.02
N ASN A 81 5.50 10.40 18.68
CA ASN A 81 6.48 9.34 18.90
C ASN A 81 6.62 8.98 20.39
N CYS A 82 6.46 9.99 21.28
CA CYS A 82 6.54 9.81 22.73
C CYS A 82 5.18 9.52 23.40
N ASP A 83 4.08 9.56 22.66
CA ASP A 83 2.73 9.34 23.18
C ASP A 83 2.46 7.82 23.28
N ASN A 84 2.34 7.30 24.50
CA ASN A 84 2.10 5.87 24.76
C ASN A 84 0.69 5.39 24.39
N GLU A 85 -0.24 6.32 24.10
CA GLU A 85 -1.56 5.95 23.57
C GLU A 85 -1.55 5.74 22.06
N ILE A 86 -0.45 6.11 21.38
CA ILE A 86 -0.29 6.02 19.92
C ILE A 86 0.70 4.91 19.56
N ASP A 87 0.21 3.86 18.92
CA ASP A 87 1.01 2.75 18.40
C ASP A 87 1.46 2.98 16.97
N GLY A 88 0.69 3.73 16.19
CA GLY A 88 0.98 3.97 14.79
C GLY A 88 0.77 5.41 14.35
N ILE A 89 1.67 5.91 13.52
CA ILE A 89 1.65 7.27 12.97
C ILE A 89 1.61 7.20 11.45
N ILE A 90 0.74 8.02 10.86
CA ILE A 90 0.66 8.23 9.41
C ILE A 90 0.86 9.72 9.14
N VAL A 91 1.70 10.04 8.18
CA VAL A 91 1.76 11.36 7.56
C VAL A 91 0.96 11.31 6.27
N GLN A 92 -0.19 12.00 6.23
CA GLN A 92 -1.08 11.96 5.07
C GLN A 92 -0.48 12.69 3.88
N MET A 93 -0.26 11.97 2.80
CA MET A 93 0.26 12.51 1.53
C MET A 93 -0.89 13.00 0.62
N PRO A 94 -0.61 13.97 -0.30
CA PRO A 94 0.65 14.68 -0.50
C PRO A 94 0.88 15.80 0.51
N LEU A 95 2.13 16.17 0.75
CA LEU A 95 2.49 17.34 1.55
C LEU A 95 2.56 18.61 0.68
N PRO A 96 2.36 19.81 1.28
CA PRO A 96 2.65 21.08 0.62
C PRO A 96 4.09 21.15 0.11
N LYS A 97 4.29 21.80 -1.05
CA LYS A 97 5.58 21.80 -1.77
C LYS A 97 6.75 22.42 -1.02
N HIS A 98 6.49 23.29 -0.05
CA HIS A 98 7.54 23.93 0.75
C HIS A 98 8.13 23.02 1.84
N LEU A 99 7.51 21.87 2.09
CA LEU A 99 7.93 20.91 3.10
C LEU A 99 8.80 19.80 2.47
N ASN A 100 9.86 19.42 3.16
CA ASN A 100 10.69 18.29 2.77
C ASN A 100 10.02 16.96 3.19
N THR A 101 9.38 16.31 2.24
CA THR A 101 8.65 15.05 2.47
C THR A 101 9.52 13.97 3.12
N SER A 102 10.73 13.76 2.61
CA SER A 102 11.63 12.72 3.14
C SER A 102 12.01 13.00 4.59
N LYS A 103 12.35 14.24 4.93
CA LYS A 103 12.71 14.62 6.30
C LYS A 103 11.55 14.43 7.27
N ILE A 104 10.32 14.79 6.86
CA ILE A 104 9.13 14.63 7.67
C ILE A 104 8.78 13.16 7.86
N LEU A 105 8.77 12.34 6.80
CA LEU A 105 8.52 10.92 6.91
C LEU A 105 9.53 10.22 7.82
N ASN A 106 10.83 10.57 7.71
CA ASN A 106 11.88 10.00 8.54
C ASN A 106 11.92 10.53 9.98
N SER A 107 11.10 11.50 10.36
CA SER A 107 10.89 11.90 11.76
C SER A 107 9.93 10.98 12.52
N VAL A 108 9.18 10.14 11.83
CA VAL A 108 8.35 9.09 12.45
C VAL A 108 9.26 8.00 13.02
N ASN A 109 9.03 7.59 14.25
CA ASN A 109 9.74 6.45 14.83
C ASN A 109 9.46 5.19 14.00
N LYS A 110 10.53 4.47 13.61
CA LYS A 110 10.43 3.24 12.80
C LYS A 110 9.45 2.21 13.35
N ASP A 111 9.27 2.16 14.67
CA ASP A 111 8.38 1.20 15.36
C ASP A 111 6.92 1.69 15.41
N LYS A 112 6.66 2.97 15.05
CA LYS A 112 5.32 3.54 14.87
C LYS A 112 4.99 3.88 13.42
N ASP A 113 5.91 3.64 12.48
CA ASP A 113 5.74 3.88 11.04
C ASP A 113 4.88 2.78 10.39
N ILE A 114 3.59 2.78 10.71
CA ILE A 114 2.66 1.75 10.23
C ILE A 114 2.35 1.83 8.73
N ASP A 115 2.73 2.91 8.07
CA ASP A 115 2.67 3.03 6.60
C ASP A 115 3.92 2.46 5.91
N GLY A 116 5.01 2.24 6.69
CA GLY A 116 6.25 1.61 6.23
C GLY A 116 7.08 2.49 5.30
N LEU A 117 7.04 3.81 5.47
CA LEU A 117 7.61 4.77 4.52
C LEU A 117 8.93 5.41 5.00
N THR A 118 9.41 5.09 6.20
CA THR A 118 10.71 5.57 6.66
C THR A 118 11.84 4.84 5.93
N ASP A 119 12.97 5.53 5.74
CA ASP A 119 14.18 4.94 5.14
C ASP A 119 14.69 3.74 5.94
N ILE A 120 14.47 3.73 7.26
CA ILE A 120 14.85 2.61 8.13
C ILE A 120 14.01 1.37 7.78
N ASN A 121 12.68 1.48 7.71
CA ASN A 121 11.84 0.36 7.34
C ASN A 121 12.09 -0.11 5.90
N ALA A 122 12.35 0.81 4.98
CA ALA A 122 12.75 0.48 3.61
C ALA A 122 14.06 -0.32 3.57
N GLY A 123 15.08 0.09 4.34
CA GLY A 123 16.35 -0.63 4.47
C GLY A 123 16.18 -2.02 5.11
N LEU A 124 15.38 -2.12 6.16
CA LEU A 124 15.07 -3.40 6.81
C LEU A 124 14.34 -4.36 5.85
N LEU A 125 13.36 -3.86 5.08
CA LEU A 125 12.67 -4.64 4.04
C LEU A 125 13.65 -5.15 2.97
N PHE A 126 14.54 -4.28 2.50
CA PHE A 126 15.57 -4.65 1.51
C PHE A 126 16.48 -5.77 2.03
N HIS A 127 16.82 -5.76 3.31
CA HIS A 127 17.65 -6.78 3.97
C HIS A 127 16.86 -7.99 4.49
N ASN A 128 15.59 -8.13 4.15
CA ASN A 128 14.70 -9.18 4.62
C ASN A 128 14.68 -9.32 6.16
N LYS A 129 14.65 -8.18 6.85
CA LYS A 129 14.53 -8.10 8.30
C LYS A 129 13.13 -7.70 8.72
N ASP A 130 12.77 -7.93 9.99
CA ASP A 130 11.47 -7.52 10.50
C ASP A 130 11.30 -5.99 10.44
N CYS A 131 10.24 -5.55 9.75
CA CYS A 131 9.92 -4.15 9.50
C CYS A 131 8.42 -3.97 9.26
N PHE A 132 7.98 -2.73 9.17
CA PHE A 132 6.69 -2.43 8.57
C PHE A 132 6.82 -2.40 7.05
N ILE A 133 6.05 -3.25 6.39
CA ILE A 133 5.97 -3.29 4.93
C ILE A 133 4.97 -2.22 4.48
N PRO A 134 5.29 -1.40 3.45
CA PRO A 134 4.35 -0.43 2.92
C PRO A 134 3.00 -1.07 2.56
N CYS A 135 1.91 -0.35 2.89
CA CYS A 135 0.56 -0.93 2.89
C CYS A 135 0.13 -1.53 1.55
N THR A 136 0.44 -0.88 0.41
CA THR A 136 0.07 -1.40 -0.91
C THR A 136 0.86 -2.66 -1.29
N PRO A 137 2.20 -2.71 -1.20
CA PRO A 137 2.98 -3.95 -1.35
C PRO A 137 2.51 -5.09 -0.45
N LYS A 138 2.26 -4.81 0.84
CA LYS A 138 1.73 -5.80 1.78
C LYS A 138 0.38 -6.34 1.33
N GLY A 139 -0.52 -5.45 0.89
CA GLY A 139 -1.84 -5.82 0.39
C GLY A 139 -1.76 -6.71 -0.87
N ILE A 140 -0.81 -6.45 -1.77
CA ILE A 140 -0.57 -7.30 -2.95
C ILE A 140 -0.13 -8.70 -2.52
N LEU A 141 0.85 -8.79 -1.60
CA LEU A 141 1.29 -10.08 -1.07
C LEU A 141 0.14 -10.83 -0.39
N SER A 142 -0.70 -10.13 0.39
CA SER A 142 -1.87 -10.73 1.03
C SER A 142 -2.88 -11.29 0.02
N ILE A 143 -3.11 -10.60 -1.11
CA ILE A 143 -3.95 -11.12 -2.20
C ILE A 143 -3.36 -12.42 -2.76
N LEU A 144 -2.07 -12.41 -3.12
CA LEU A 144 -1.41 -13.59 -3.69
C LEU A 144 -1.49 -14.79 -2.74
N ASN A 145 -1.23 -14.57 -1.45
CA ASN A 145 -1.31 -15.61 -0.43
C ASN A 145 -2.73 -16.14 -0.24
N TYR A 146 -3.74 -15.26 -0.18
CA TYR A 146 -5.13 -15.66 0.01
C TYR A 146 -5.64 -16.58 -1.11
N TYR A 147 -5.24 -16.31 -2.34
CA TYR A 147 -5.59 -17.14 -3.51
C TYR A 147 -4.60 -18.28 -3.78
N ASN A 148 -3.67 -18.54 -2.84
CA ASN A 148 -2.65 -19.59 -2.94
C ASN A 148 -1.82 -19.51 -4.24
N ILE A 149 -1.52 -18.28 -4.69
CA ILE A 149 -0.69 -18.05 -5.87
C ILE A 149 0.77 -18.14 -5.45
N ASP A 150 1.46 -19.16 -5.92
CA ASP A 150 2.87 -19.38 -5.61
C ASP A 150 3.75 -18.30 -6.25
N ILE A 151 4.60 -17.67 -5.44
CA ILE A 151 5.55 -16.63 -5.86
C ILE A 151 6.95 -17.23 -6.05
N LYS A 152 7.27 -18.27 -5.29
CA LYS A 152 8.60 -18.89 -5.30
C LYS A 152 8.96 -19.42 -6.69
N GLY A 153 10.11 -18.97 -7.21
CA GLY A 153 10.62 -19.36 -8.52
C GLY A 153 9.87 -18.73 -9.71
N LYS A 154 8.87 -17.87 -9.48
CA LYS A 154 8.13 -17.18 -10.54
C LYS A 154 8.89 -15.96 -11.04
N HIS A 155 8.74 -15.65 -12.32
CA HIS A 155 9.17 -14.39 -12.89
C HIS A 155 8.09 -13.32 -12.63
N VAL A 156 8.39 -12.40 -11.72
CA VAL A 156 7.53 -11.27 -11.37
C VAL A 156 8.04 -10.02 -12.09
N VAL A 157 7.23 -9.46 -12.96
CA VAL A 157 7.53 -8.19 -13.62
C VAL A 157 6.70 -7.09 -12.97
N ILE A 158 7.36 -6.03 -12.52
CA ILE A 158 6.73 -4.86 -11.89
C ILE A 158 6.91 -3.67 -12.81
N ILE A 159 5.80 -3.06 -13.26
CA ILE A 159 5.82 -1.81 -14.01
C ILE A 159 5.53 -0.66 -13.05
N GLY A 160 6.55 0.16 -12.80
CA GLY A 160 6.54 1.26 -11.85
C GLY A 160 7.67 1.13 -10.82
N ARG A 161 8.29 2.27 -10.45
CA ARG A 161 9.42 2.31 -9.51
C ARG A 161 9.28 3.40 -8.44
N SER A 162 8.04 3.69 -8.06
CA SER A 162 7.77 4.65 -6.99
C SER A 162 8.29 4.13 -5.64
N GLU A 163 8.57 5.04 -4.73
CA GLU A 163 8.99 4.72 -3.36
C GLU A 163 7.88 4.08 -2.54
N LEU A 164 6.63 4.42 -2.86
CA LEU A 164 5.46 3.90 -2.15
C LEU A 164 5.08 2.47 -2.57
N VAL A 165 5.36 2.07 -3.82
CA VAL A 165 4.87 0.80 -4.36
C VAL A 165 5.96 0.00 -5.06
N GLY A 166 6.53 0.49 -6.17
CA GLY A 166 7.36 -0.33 -7.04
C GLY A 166 8.66 -0.80 -6.39
N ARG A 167 9.41 0.09 -5.73
CA ARG A 167 10.66 -0.26 -5.03
C ARG A 167 10.45 -1.22 -3.87
N PRO A 168 9.55 -0.94 -2.90
CA PRO A 168 9.31 -1.88 -1.81
C PRO A 168 8.72 -3.21 -2.28
N LEU A 169 7.89 -3.21 -3.32
CA LEU A 169 7.34 -4.43 -3.89
C LEU A 169 8.44 -5.30 -4.53
N MET A 170 9.43 -4.69 -5.20
CA MET A 170 10.60 -5.41 -5.73
C MET A 170 11.32 -6.17 -4.61
N ALA A 171 11.65 -5.49 -3.51
CA ALA A 171 12.30 -6.13 -2.37
C ALA A 171 11.43 -7.23 -1.76
N LEU A 172 10.13 -6.97 -1.60
CA LEU A 172 9.18 -7.92 -1.03
C LEU A 172 9.05 -9.20 -1.88
N MET A 173 8.95 -9.07 -3.20
CA MET A 173 8.86 -10.24 -4.09
C MET A 173 10.17 -11.03 -4.12
N LEU A 174 11.33 -10.34 -4.12
CA LEU A 174 12.64 -10.98 -4.00
C LEU A 174 12.76 -11.78 -2.69
N ASN A 175 12.33 -11.20 -1.58
CA ASN A 175 12.31 -11.85 -0.26
C ASN A 175 11.39 -13.08 -0.22
N ASN A 176 10.39 -13.15 -1.11
CA ASN A 176 9.53 -14.31 -1.33
C ASN A 176 10.05 -15.26 -2.43
N ASN A 177 11.34 -15.18 -2.74
CA ASN A 177 12.05 -16.05 -3.69
C ASN A 177 11.56 -15.97 -5.15
N ALA A 178 11.03 -14.81 -5.57
CA ALA A 178 10.75 -14.54 -6.98
C ALA A 178 12.02 -14.12 -7.73
N THR A 179 12.02 -14.33 -9.05
CA THR A 179 12.90 -13.61 -9.97
C THR A 179 12.18 -12.31 -10.37
N VAL A 180 12.78 -11.15 -10.05
CA VAL A 180 12.09 -9.86 -10.21
C VAL A 180 12.71 -9.01 -11.30
N THR A 181 11.88 -8.52 -12.21
CA THR A 181 12.23 -7.49 -13.18
C THR A 181 11.39 -6.23 -12.90
N ILE A 182 12.06 -5.09 -12.72
CA ILE A 182 11.39 -3.79 -12.57
C ILE A 182 11.49 -2.98 -13.85
N CYS A 183 10.35 -2.49 -14.34
CA CYS A 183 10.22 -1.68 -15.54
C CYS A 183 9.75 -0.26 -15.21
N HIS A 184 10.12 0.71 -16.02
CA HIS A 184 9.79 2.12 -15.83
C HIS A 184 9.77 2.87 -17.17
N SER A 185 9.55 4.18 -17.16
CA SER A 185 9.41 5.02 -18.36
C SER A 185 10.61 5.00 -19.31
N TYR A 186 11.78 4.58 -18.85
CA TYR A 186 12.99 4.45 -19.69
C TYR A 186 13.27 2.99 -20.12
N THR A 187 12.38 2.06 -19.81
CA THR A 187 12.55 0.65 -20.19
C THR A 187 12.26 0.50 -21.68
N ASN A 188 13.26 0.00 -22.42
CA ASN A 188 13.09 -0.35 -23.83
C ASN A 188 12.39 -1.72 -23.95
N ASN A 189 11.62 -1.89 -25.01
CA ASN A 189 10.97 -3.17 -25.35
C ASN A 189 10.08 -3.72 -24.21
N LEU A 190 9.35 -2.85 -23.49
CA LEU A 190 8.51 -3.20 -22.36
C LEU A 190 7.63 -4.43 -22.64
N MET A 191 6.97 -4.47 -23.80
CA MET A 191 6.09 -5.57 -24.20
C MET A 191 6.82 -6.92 -24.21
N ASN A 192 8.06 -6.98 -24.69
CA ASN A 192 8.80 -8.24 -24.73
C ASN A 192 9.17 -8.75 -23.32
N ILE A 193 9.47 -7.81 -22.41
CA ILE A 193 9.77 -8.17 -21.01
C ILE A 193 8.51 -8.68 -20.30
N THR A 194 7.38 -7.99 -20.49
CA THR A 194 6.14 -8.33 -19.78
C THR A 194 5.50 -9.63 -20.27
N LYS A 195 5.72 -10.02 -21.54
CA LYS A 195 5.25 -11.30 -22.10
C LYS A 195 5.83 -12.53 -21.42
N ASP A 196 6.97 -12.40 -20.73
CA ASP A 196 7.61 -13.51 -20.03
C ASP A 196 7.22 -13.59 -18.55
N ALA A 197 6.38 -12.65 -18.09
CA ALA A 197 5.95 -12.58 -16.68
C ALA A 197 4.97 -13.68 -16.32
N ASP A 198 5.25 -14.44 -15.28
CA ASP A 198 4.27 -15.31 -14.62
C ASP A 198 3.28 -14.47 -13.81
N ILE A 199 3.80 -13.43 -13.14
CA ILE A 199 3.02 -12.44 -12.38
C ILE A 199 3.40 -11.05 -12.90
N LEU A 200 2.43 -10.32 -13.45
CA LEU A 200 2.61 -8.94 -13.90
C LEU A 200 1.90 -7.98 -12.94
N ILE A 201 2.66 -7.05 -12.36
CA ILE A 201 2.15 -6.03 -11.43
C ILE A 201 2.32 -4.66 -12.07
N VAL A 202 1.22 -3.90 -12.19
CA VAL A 202 1.19 -2.63 -12.92
C VAL A 202 0.81 -1.49 -11.97
N ALA A 203 1.72 -0.52 -11.77
CA ALA A 203 1.58 0.56 -10.80
C ALA A 203 2.17 1.88 -11.35
N VAL A 204 1.59 2.43 -12.42
CA VAL A 204 2.10 3.61 -13.12
C VAL A 204 1.10 4.76 -13.25
N GLY A 205 -0.18 4.53 -12.92
CA GLY A 205 -1.23 5.55 -13.04
C GLY A 205 -1.48 5.98 -14.49
N LYS A 206 -1.47 5.03 -15.41
CA LYS A 206 -1.77 5.25 -16.84
C LYS A 206 -2.87 4.31 -17.29
N LYS A 207 -4.08 4.86 -17.44
CA LYS A 207 -5.26 4.12 -17.85
C LYS A 207 -4.98 3.24 -19.08
N HIS A 208 -5.30 1.94 -18.94
CA HIS A 208 -5.30 0.94 -20.02
C HIS A 208 -3.95 0.82 -20.77
N LEU A 209 -2.82 1.08 -20.08
CA LEU A 209 -1.49 0.92 -20.68
C LEU A 209 -1.24 -0.52 -21.14
N ILE A 210 -1.75 -1.50 -20.39
CA ILE A 210 -1.53 -2.92 -20.64
C ILE A 210 -2.76 -3.54 -21.30
N ASN A 211 -2.52 -4.24 -22.40
CA ASN A 211 -3.50 -5.04 -23.13
C ASN A 211 -2.97 -6.47 -23.36
N GLU A 212 -3.69 -7.30 -24.13
CA GLU A 212 -3.37 -8.70 -24.39
C GLU A 212 -1.99 -8.91 -25.03
N ALA A 213 -1.45 -7.91 -25.74
CA ALA A 213 -0.12 -7.99 -26.36
C ALA A 213 1.03 -7.98 -25.33
N PHE A 214 0.77 -7.49 -24.12
CA PHE A 214 1.75 -7.34 -23.05
C PHE A 214 1.80 -8.54 -22.09
N ILE A 215 0.87 -9.47 -22.17
CA ILE A 215 0.76 -10.53 -21.18
C ILE A 215 1.06 -11.91 -21.76
N LYS A 216 1.58 -12.79 -20.91
CA LYS A 216 1.73 -14.22 -21.16
C LYS A 216 0.38 -14.93 -21.03
N GLU A 217 0.16 -15.98 -21.78
CA GLU A 217 -0.98 -16.88 -21.57
C GLU A 217 -0.95 -17.45 -20.14
N GLY A 218 -2.07 -17.38 -19.44
CA GLY A 218 -2.18 -17.86 -18.06
C GLY A 218 -1.50 -17.00 -17.00
N ALA A 219 -1.01 -15.81 -17.33
CA ALA A 219 -0.36 -14.92 -16.36
C ALA A 219 -1.32 -14.46 -15.24
N VAL A 220 -0.75 -14.17 -14.07
CA VAL A 220 -1.44 -13.49 -12.97
C VAL A 220 -1.24 -11.98 -13.13
N ILE A 221 -2.34 -11.21 -13.13
CA ILE A 221 -2.30 -9.77 -13.35
C ILE A 221 -2.75 -9.03 -12.08
N ILE A 222 -1.86 -8.20 -11.55
CA ILE A 222 -2.14 -7.33 -10.40
C ILE A 222 -2.16 -5.88 -10.89
N ASP A 223 -3.34 -5.32 -11.03
CA ASP A 223 -3.54 -3.92 -11.40
C ASP A 223 -3.64 -3.06 -10.14
N VAL A 224 -2.66 -2.19 -9.93
CA VAL A 224 -2.57 -1.25 -8.80
C VAL A 224 -3.04 0.14 -9.20
N GLY A 225 -3.16 0.38 -10.50
CA GLY A 225 -3.50 1.69 -11.05
C GLY A 225 -4.88 2.18 -10.60
N ILE A 226 -4.98 3.47 -10.30
CA ILE A 226 -6.24 4.15 -10.03
C ILE A 226 -6.27 5.42 -10.87
N ASN A 227 -6.97 5.36 -11.98
CA ASN A 227 -7.17 6.49 -12.89
C ASN A 227 -8.63 6.94 -12.80
N ARG A 228 -8.87 8.22 -12.52
CA ARG A 228 -10.22 8.78 -12.46
C ARG A 228 -10.51 9.57 -13.72
N GLU A 229 -11.55 9.16 -14.45
CA GLU A 229 -12.04 9.84 -15.66
C GLU A 229 -13.56 9.77 -15.65
N ASP A 230 -14.23 10.89 -15.89
CA ASP A 230 -15.71 11.03 -15.92
C ASP A 230 -16.41 10.41 -14.71
N GLY A 231 -15.85 10.58 -13.53
CA GLY A 231 -16.40 10.05 -12.28
C GLY A 231 -16.22 8.54 -12.08
N LYS A 232 -15.64 7.82 -13.05
CA LYS A 232 -15.36 6.38 -12.99
C LYS A 232 -13.90 6.12 -12.67
N LEU A 233 -13.64 4.95 -12.09
CA LEU A 233 -12.29 4.48 -11.79
C LEU A 233 -11.87 3.42 -12.81
N TYR A 234 -10.66 3.56 -13.32
CA TYR A 234 -10.03 2.64 -14.25
C TYR A 234 -8.65 2.22 -13.73
N GLY A 235 -8.26 1.00 -14.06
CA GLY A 235 -6.91 0.52 -13.81
C GLY A 235 -5.91 0.92 -14.89
N ASP A 236 -4.67 0.52 -14.70
CA ASP A 236 -3.59 0.61 -15.68
C ASP A 236 -3.71 -0.50 -16.74
N VAL A 237 -4.44 -1.57 -16.42
CA VAL A 237 -4.69 -2.70 -17.30
C VAL A 237 -6.05 -2.56 -17.98
N ASN A 238 -6.12 -2.80 -19.28
CA ASN A 238 -7.39 -2.95 -19.98
C ASN A 238 -8.00 -4.31 -19.64
N PHE A 239 -8.85 -4.34 -18.62
CA PHE A 239 -9.45 -5.55 -18.07
C PHE A 239 -10.12 -6.41 -19.14
N ASP A 240 -10.94 -5.80 -20.00
CA ASP A 240 -11.69 -6.54 -21.02
C ASP A 240 -10.79 -7.14 -22.10
N ALA A 241 -9.66 -6.50 -22.40
CA ALA A 241 -8.71 -7.01 -23.36
C ALA A 241 -7.86 -8.18 -22.86
N VAL A 242 -7.66 -8.30 -21.52
CA VAL A 242 -6.74 -9.31 -20.96
C VAL A 242 -7.44 -10.47 -20.27
N LYS A 243 -8.72 -10.33 -19.89
CA LYS A 243 -9.44 -11.29 -19.06
C LYS A 243 -9.47 -12.72 -19.63
N ASP A 244 -9.56 -12.86 -20.95
CA ASP A 244 -9.65 -14.17 -21.60
C ASP A 244 -8.30 -14.87 -21.76
N LYS A 245 -7.20 -14.12 -21.49
CA LYS A 245 -5.81 -14.63 -21.64
C LYS A 245 -5.12 -14.88 -20.30
N CYS A 246 -5.46 -14.14 -19.24
CA CYS A 246 -4.88 -14.31 -17.91
C CYS A 246 -5.57 -15.43 -17.11
N SER A 247 -4.86 -16.00 -16.11
CA SER A 247 -5.45 -16.95 -15.15
C SER A 247 -6.15 -16.22 -14.00
N TYR A 248 -5.53 -15.14 -13.50
CA TYR A 248 -6.03 -14.32 -12.39
C TYR A 248 -5.88 -12.85 -12.72
N ILE A 249 -6.79 -12.03 -12.21
CA ILE A 249 -6.72 -10.56 -12.35
C ILE A 249 -7.40 -9.85 -11.18
N THR A 250 -6.79 -8.75 -10.69
CA THR A 250 -7.45 -7.85 -9.74
C THR A 250 -8.40 -6.90 -10.47
N PRO A 251 -9.64 -6.69 -9.97
CA PRO A 251 -10.55 -5.69 -10.53
C PRO A 251 -10.18 -4.27 -10.05
N VAL A 252 -10.45 -3.26 -10.88
CA VAL A 252 -10.39 -1.85 -10.49
C VAL A 252 -11.74 -1.18 -10.82
N PRO A 253 -12.49 -0.72 -9.80
CA PRO A 253 -12.23 -0.80 -8.36
C PRO A 253 -12.53 -2.18 -7.75
N GLY A 254 -11.96 -2.46 -6.58
CA GLY A 254 -12.30 -3.65 -5.80
C GLY A 254 -11.17 -4.63 -5.51
N GLY A 255 -10.01 -4.42 -6.16
CA GLY A 255 -8.78 -5.20 -5.94
C GLY A 255 -7.84 -4.58 -4.89
N VAL A 256 -6.63 -4.24 -5.31
CA VAL A 256 -5.51 -3.81 -4.45
C VAL A 256 -5.86 -2.65 -3.51
N GLY A 257 -6.60 -1.64 -3.98
CA GLY A 257 -6.96 -0.47 -3.14
C GLY A 257 -7.77 -0.82 -1.88
N GLN A 258 -8.46 -1.96 -1.84
CA GLN A 258 -9.15 -2.43 -0.64
C GLN A 258 -8.16 -2.96 0.40
N MET A 259 -7.09 -3.58 -0.08
CA MET A 259 -6.07 -4.20 0.75
C MET A 259 -5.13 -3.18 1.39
N THR A 260 -4.88 -2.05 0.73
CA THR A 260 -4.05 -0.96 1.30
C THR A 260 -4.59 -0.49 2.66
N VAL A 261 -5.92 -0.31 2.75
CA VAL A 261 -6.57 0.09 4.01
C VAL A 261 -6.49 -1.02 5.06
N LEU A 262 -6.71 -2.27 4.67
CA LEU A 262 -6.59 -3.42 5.57
C LEU A 262 -5.17 -3.56 6.14
N SER A 263 -4.18 -3.52 5.26
CA SER A 263 -2.76 -3.67 5.62
C SER A 263 -2.29 -2.63 6.63
N LEU A 264 -2.88 -1.42 6.60
CA LEU A 264 -2.60 -0.38 7.57
C LEU A 264 -2.96 -0.80 9.00
N TYR A 265 -4.15 -1.40 9.19
CA TYR A 265 -4.60 -1.84 10.52
C TYR A 265 -3.93 -3.15 10.97
N GLU A 266 -3.51 -3.99 10.03
CA GLU A 266 -2.64 -5.12 10.36
C GLU A 266 -1.24 -4.65 10.80
N ASN A 267 -0.71 -3.56 10.22
CA ASN A 267 0.52 -2.93 10.69
C ASN A 267 0.32 -2.27 12.06
N LEU A 268 -0.83 -1.61 12.29
CA LEU A 268 -1.17 -1.02 13.60
C LEU A 268 -1.20 -2.10 14.70
N LEU A 269 -1.83 -3.24 14.44
CA LEU A 269 -1.87 -4.34 15.39
C LEU A 269 -0.47 -4.93 15.64
N LYS A 270 0.35 -5.03 14.59
CA LYS A 270 1.76 -5.42 14.71
C LYS A 270 2.55 -4.40 15.56
N ALA A 271 2.30 -3.10 15.43
CA ALA A 271 2.94 -2.06 16.21
C ALA A 271 2.55 -2.17 17.70
N TYR A 272 1.25 -2.36 17.98
CA TYR A 272 0.75 -2.57 19.33
C TYR A 272 1.46 -3.73 20.08
N HIS A 273 1.80 -4.81 19.40
CA HIS A 273 2.47 -5.98 20.00
C HIS A 273 4.01 -5.84 20.07
N ARG A 274 4.59 -4.73 19.63
CA ARG A 274 6.04 -4.47 19.74
C ARG A 274 6.44 -3.76 21.02
N ASP A 275 5.47 -3.19 21.74
CA ASP A 275 5.67 -2.49 23.02
C ASP A 275 5.80 -3.46 24.22
#